data_2f64ae409a02566d5a32bc812b3889a6
#
_entry.id   2f64ae409a02566d5a32bc812b3889a6
#
_cell.length_a   1.000
_cell.length_b   1.000
_cell.length_c   1.000
_cell.angle_alpha   90.00
_cell.angle_beta   90.00
_cell.angle_gamma   90.00
#
_symmetry.space_group_name_H-M   'P 1'
#
loop_
_entity.id
_entity.type
_entity.pdbx_description
1 polymer ?
#
loop_
_entity_poly.entity_id
_entity_poly.type
_entity_poly.pdbx_seq_one_letter_code
_entity_poly.pdbx_strand_id
1 'polypeptide(L)'
;DADIQGYFDNINHEILLGLLNRRISDRRVIKLCRQWLRAGVIENGKYYPTEKGSPQGGVISPLLANIYLHVLDSYWENHKELGVIVRYADDAVIMCRKRTDAELAFEHLKRIMTKLKLTLNPQKTKIVDMNKESFDFLGFCFQKFGKTKSGRKLPYMMPSKKAMKKVKDAIRVITCRKSAYEGLEQKVEKLNPLIRGWRNYFQHGNSTRRFKQL
;
A
#
# COMPACT_ATOMS: atom_id res chain seq x y z
N ASP A 1 11.23 2.37 -1.89
CA ASP A 1 10.12 1.61 -1.32
C ASP A 1 10.09 1.82 0.18
N ALA A 2 8.96 2.23 0.73
CA ALA A 2 8.79 2.57 2.12
C ALA A 2 7.52 1.92 2.70
N ASP A 3 7.70 1.18 3.79
CA ASP A 3 6.64 0.49 4.53
C ASP A 3 6.62 1.01 5.97
N ILE A 4 5.45 1.37 6.48
CA ILE A 4 5.28 1.90 7.83
C ILE A 4 4.86 0.75 8.75
N GLN A 5 5.59 0.56 9.85
CA GLN A 5 5.31 -0.51 10.79
C GLN A 5 4.01 -0.27 11.57
N GLY A 6 3.02 -1.18 11.43
CA GLY A 6 1.77 -1.12 12.19
C GLY A 6 1.07 0.24 12.07
N TYR A 7 0.92 0.76 10.86
CA TYR A 7 0.50 2.13 10.62
C TYR A 7 -0.79 2.50 11.36
N PHE A 8 -1.86 1.72 11.15
CA PHE A 8 -3.17 2.00 11.76
C PHE A 8 -3.12 1.97 13.30
N ASP A 9 -2.30 1.12 13.87
CA ASP A 9 -2.17 0.96 15.33
C ASP A 9 -1.30 2.05 15.99
N ASN A 10 -0.53 2.78 15.17
CA ASN A 10 0.43 3.79 15.66
C ASN A 10 0.04 5.24 15.35
N ILE A 11 -1.15 5.49 14.79
CA ILE A 11 -1.65 6.86 14.55
C ILE A 11 -1.79 7.59 15.88
N ASN A 12 -1.07 8.70 16.06
CA ASN A 12 -1.18 9.52 17.26
C ASN A 12 -2.42 10.41 17.21
N HIS A 13 -3.33 10.24 18.17
CA HIS A 13 -4.61 10.94 18.20
C HIS A 13 -4.47 12.47 18.26
N GLU A 14 -3.54 12.99 19.05
CA GLU A 14 -3.39 14.46 19.21
C GLU A 14 -2.82 15.10 17.93
N ILE A 15 -1.88 14.43 17.26
CA ILE A 15 -1.36 14.90 15.95
C ILE A 15 -2.49 14.88 14.92
N LEU A 16 -3.27 13.78 14.84
CA LEU A 16 -4.38 13.65 13.91
C LEU A 16 -5.45 14.73 14.15
N LEU A 17 -5.86 14.93 15.41
CA LEU A 17 -6.83 15.96 15.77
C LEU A 17 -6.31 17.36 15.45
N GLY A 18 -5.01 17.61 15.64
CA GLY A 18 -4.36 18.85 15.23
C GLY A 18 -4.41 19.08 13.72
N LEU A 19 -4.23 18.03 12.90
CA LEU A 19 -4.36 18.10 11.45
C LEU A 19 -5.81 18.37 11.01
N LEU A 20 -6.79 17.72 11.65
CA LEU A 20 -8.21 17.96 11.41
C LEU A 20 -8.61 19.39 11.74
N ASN A 21 -8.13 19.95 12.87
CA ASN A 21 -8.41 21.33 13.29
C ASN A 21 -7.92 22.40 12.30
N ARG A 22 -6.95 22.08 11.43
CA ARG A 22 -6.49 23.00 10.38
C ARG A 22 -7.51 23.23 9.26
N ARG A 23 -8.47 22.31 9.11
CA ARG A 23 -9.47 22.31 8.03
C ARG A 23 -10.90 22.40 8.54
N ILE A 24 -11.15 21.93 9.75
CA ILE A 24 -12.49 21.84 10.35
C ILE A 24 -12.53 22.78 11.56
N SER A 25 -13.34 23.84 11.45
CA SER A 25 -13.54 24.82 12.53
C SER A 25 -14.63 24.40 13.53
N ASP A 26 -15.53 23.48 13.15
CA ASP A 26 -16.61 23.02 14.03
C ASP A 26 -16.07 22.07 15.11
N ARG A 27 -16.06 22.57 16.34
CA ARG A 27 -15.61 21.83 17.52
C ARG A 27 -16.41 20.57 17.80
N ARG A 28 -17.69 20.50 17.36
CA ARG A 28 -18.55 19.32 17.54
C ARG A 28 -18.04 18.16 16.70
N VAL A 29 -17.62 18.43 15.46
CA VAL A 29 -17.03 17.43 14.58
C VAL A 29 -15.70 16.90 15.15
N ILE A 30 -14.83 17.78 15.64
CA ILE A 30 -13.57 17.39 16.27
C ILE A 30 -13.81 16.56 17.53
N LYS A 31 -14.81 16.93 18.36
CA LYS A 31 -15.20 16.16 19.55
C LYS A 31 -15.67 14.75 19.15
N LEU A 32 -16.47 14.64 18.10
CA LEU A 32 -16.96 13.36 17.58
C LEU A 32 -15.82 12.48 17.09
N CYS A 33 -14.88 13.03 16.29
CA CYS A 33 -13.69 12.30 15.85
C CYS A 33 -12.86 11.80 17.05
N ARG A 34 -12.68 12.62 18.07
CA ARG A 34 -12.00 12.23 19.32
C ARG A 34 -12.71 11.08 20.02
N GLN A 35 -14.04 11.11 20.09
CA GLN A 35 -14.83 10.03 20.68
C GLN A 35 -14.67 8.72 19.89
N TRP A 36 -14.72 8.76 18.57
CA TRP A 36 -14.49 7.57 17.72
C TRP A 36 -13.09 6.97 17.93
N LEU A 37 -12.06 7.81 17.97
CA LEU A 37 -10.68 7.35 18.19
C LEU A 37 -10.49 6.70 19.58
N ARG A 38 -11.23 7.16 20.58
CA ARG A 38 -11.16 6.67 21.97
C ARG A 38 -12.21 5.60 22.29
N ALA A 39 -13.08 5.26 21.35
CA ALA A 39 -14.18 4.32 21.59
C ALA A 39 -13.70 2.92 22.00
N GLY A 40 -12.44 2.58 21.75
CA GLY A 40 -11.88 1.27 22.04
C GLY A 40 -12.34 0.19 21.06
N VAL A 41 -11.90 -1.03 21.32
CA VAL A 41 -12.22 -2.21 20.53
C VAL A 41 -12.74 -3.31 21.45
N ILE A 42 -13.79 -4.01 21.03
CA ILE A 42 -14.26 -5.22 21.70
C ILE A 42 -13.70 -6.41 20.93
N GLU A 43 -12.84 -7.20 21.56
CA GLU A 43 -12.28 -8.42 20.99
C GLU A 43 -12.52 -9.60 21.95
N ASN A 44 -13.09 -10.68 21.43
CA ASN A 44 -13.45 -11.86 22.23
C ASN A 44 -14.31 -11.54 23.48
N GLY A 45 -15.21 -10.54 23.36
CA GLY A 45 -16.09 -10.13 24.46
C GLY A 45 -15.42 -9.26 25.53
N LYS A 46 -14.14 -8.87 25.36
CA LYS A 46 -13.41 -7.98 26.25
C LYS A 46 -13.21 -6.62 25.61
N TYR A 47 -13.38 -5.57 26.39
CA TYR A 47 -13.15 -4.18 25.96
C TYR A 47 -11.68 -3.81 26.16
N TYR A 48 -11.09 -3.23 25.12
CA TYR A 48 -9.73 -2.67 25.13
C TYR A 48 -9.80 -1.18 24.81
N PRO A 49 -9.39 -0.29 25.72
CA PRO A 49 -9.34 1.13 25.45
C PRO A 49 -8.27 1.44 24.40
N THR A 50 -8.53 2.41 23.54
CA THR A 50 -7.61 2.83 22.47
C THR A 50 -6.99 4.17 22.83
N GLU A 51 -5.70 4.20 23.15
CA GLU A 51 -4.93 5.43 23.45
C GLU A 51 -4.27 6.00 22.18
N LYS A 52 -3.98 5.15 21.21
CA LYS A 52 -3.41 5.47 19.91
C LYS A 52 -3.99 4.55 18.84
N GLY A 53 -3.79 4.90 17.59
CA GLY A 53 -4.26 4.11 16.45
C GLY A 53 -5.69 4.45 16.05
N SER A 54 -6.10 3.81 14.96
CA SER A 54 -7.47 3.87 14.44
C SER A 54 -7.93 2.44 14.20
N PRO A 55 -9.12 2.02 14.68
CA PRO A 55 -9.54 0.63 14.59
C PRO A 55 -9.55 0.14 13.14
N GLN A 56 -8.92 -1.01 12.90
CA GLN A 56 -8.94 -1.65 11.59
C GLN A 56 -10.37 -2.10 11.27
N GLY A 57 -10.85 -1.75 10.06
CA GLY A 57 -12.24 -2.02 9.65
C GLY A 57 -13.25 -0.93 10.02
N GLY A 58 -12.85 0.11 10.75
CA GLY A 58 -13.70 1.28 10.97
C GLY A 58 -13.96 2.05 9.67
N VAL A 59 -15.21 2.42 9.41
CA VAL A 59 -15.63 3.09 8.15
C VAL A 59 -14.84 4.38 7.88
N ILE A 60 -14.52 5.16 8.92
CA ILE A 60 -13.79 6.43 8.79
C ILE A 60 -12.26 6.24 8.85
N SER A 61 -11.76 5.08 9.31
CA SER A 61 -10.33 4.86 9.55
C SER A 61 -9.46 5.10 8.31
N PRO A 62 -9.82 4.69 7.09
CA PRO A 62 -9.03 4.98 5.89
C PRO A 62 -8.92 6.47 5.59
N LEU A 63 -9.98 7.25 5.84
CA LEU A 63 -9.96 8.69 5.65
C LEU A 63 -9.03 9.37 6.66
N LEU A 64 -9.16 9.02 7.94
CA LEU A 64 -8.32 9.57 9.02
C LEU A 64 -6.84 9.22 8.80
N ALA A 65 -6.56 7.99 8.37
CA ALA A 65 -5.23 7.55 8.00
C ALA A 65 -4.65 8.37 6.83
N ASN A 66 -5.42 8.62 5.78
CA ASN A 66 -4.98 9.45 4.67
C ASN A 66 -4.74 10.91 5.09
N ILE A 67 -5.56 11.48 5.97
CA ILE A 67 -5.34 12.84 6.52
C ILE A 67 -4.03 12.88 7.32
N TYR A 68 -3.74 11.84 8.07
CA TYR A 68 -2.50 11.76 8.86
C TYR A 68 -1.25 11.77 7.98
N LEU A 69 -1.23 10.98 6.91
CA LEU A 69 -0.11 10.91 5.96
C LEU A 69 -0.12 12.02 4.90
N HIS A 70 -1.18 12.84 4.82
CA HIS A 70 -1.18 13.99 3.91
C HIS A 70 -0.04 14.99 4.19
N VAL A 71 0.48 15.00 5.41
CA VAL A 71 1.70 15.76 5.76
C VAL A 71 2.88 15.33 4.88
N LEU A 72 3.01 14.03 4.62
CA LEU A 72 4.03 13.47 3.74
C LEU A 72 3.82 13.93 2.28
N ASP A 73 2.59 13.80 1.79
CA ASP A 73 2.24 14.21 0.43
C ASP A 73 2.53 15.69 0.20
N SER A 74 2.04 16.56 1.10
CA SER A 74 2.27 18.01 1.03
C SER A 74 3.74 18.38 1.13
N TYR A 75 4.52 17.63 1.90
CA TYR A 75 5.96 17.87 1.97
C TYR A 75 6.62 17.63 0.62
N TRP A 76 6.31 16.51 -0.05
CA TRP A 76 6.88 16.17 -1.36
C TRP A 76 6.39 17.08 -2.49
N GLU A 77 5.15 17.57 -2.42
CA GLU A 77 4.64 18.57 -3.37
C GLU A 77 5.49 19.87 -3.37
N ASN A 78 6.02 20.23 -2.20
CA ASN A 78 6.85 21.42 -2.04
C ASN A 78 8.37 21.16 -2.22
N HIS A 79 8.80 19.90 -2.30
CA HIS A 79 10.21 19.48 -2.41
C HIS A 79 10.40 18.53 -3.58
N LYS A 80 10.02 18.99 -4.79
CA LYS A 80 10.07 18.18 -6.03
C LYS A 80 11.48 17.74 -6.42
N GLU A 81 12.51 18.43 -5.93
CA GLU A 81 13.92 18.07 -6.06
C GLU A 81 14.28 16.73 -5.41
N LEU A 82 13.53 16.32 -4.38
CA LEU A 82 13.71 15.04 -3.70
C LEU A 82 13.14 13.84 -4.47
N GLY A 83 12.52 14.07 -5.63
CA GLY A 83 11.88 13.04 -6.43
C GLY A 83 10.36 13.09 -6.37
N VAL A 84 9.72 12.07 -6.93
CA VAL A 84 8.26 11.96 -7.00
C VAL A 84 7.78 10.87 -6.07
N ILE A 85 6.88 11.21 -5.15
CA ILE A 85 6.23 10.23 -4.27
C ILE A 85 4.95 9.70 -4.93
N VAL A 86 4.75 8.40 -4.83
CA VAL A 86 3.49 7.72 -5.15
C VAL A 86 3.09 6.92 -3.90
N ARG A 87 1.94 7.24 -3.34
CA ARG A 87 1.44 6.61 -2.12
C ARG A 87 0.05 6.02 -2.32
N TYR A 88 -0.15 4.86 -1.75
CA TYR A 88 -1.46 4.22 -1.61
C TYR A 88 -1.60 3.73 -0.16
N ALA A 89 -2.47 4.38 0.62
CA ALA A 89 -2.57 4.19 2.07
C ALA A 89 -1.20 4.39 2.75
N ASP A 90 -0.65 3.35 3.37
CA ASP A 90 0.66 3.32 4.03
C ASP A 90 1.82 2.86 3.13
N ASP A 91 1.50 2.23 2.00
CA ASP A 91 2.51 1.86 1.00
C ASP A 91 2.95 3.09 0.20
N ALA A 92 4.25 3.39 0.17
CA ALA A 92 4.80 4.52 -0.56
C ALA A 92 6.07 4.17 -1.34
N VAL A 93 6.19 4.75 -2.53
CA VAL A 93 7.39 4.69 -3.36
C VAL A 93 7.84 6.11 -3.71
N ILE A 94 9.12 6.41 -3.48
CA ILE A 94 9.72 7.68 -3.88
C ILE A 94 10.67 7.39 -5.05
N MET A 95 10.38 7.98 -6.20
CA MET A 95 11.16 7.79 -7.42
C MET A 95 12.16 8.92 -7.58
N CYS A 96 13.44 8.60 -7.51
CA CYS A 96 14.54 9.54 -7.65
C CYS A 96 15.36 9.25 -8.91
N ARG A 97 16.04 10.27 -9.45
CA ARG A 97 16.87 10.14 -10.64
C ARG A 97 18.25 9.58 -10.32
N LYS A 98 18.83 9.98 -9.20
CA LYS A 98 20.16 9.61 -8.73
C LYS A 98 20.08 8.92 -7.37
N ARG A 99 21.10 8.17 -7.04
CA ARG A 99 21.23 7.51 -5.74
C ARG A 99 21.33 8.54 -4.60
N THR A 100 22.09 9.60 -4.80
CA THR A 100 22.22 10.70 -3.84
C THR A 100 20.89 11.33 -3.48
N ASP A 101 20.03 11.55 -4.48
CA ASP A 101 18.69 12.09 -4.28
C ASP A 101 17.81 11.10 -3.49
N ALA A 102 17.97 9.79 -3.72
CA ALA A 102 17.24 8.76 -2.98
C ALA A 102 17.69 8.66 -1.52
N GLU A 103 18.99 8.82 -1.24
CA GLU A 103 19.55 8.84 0.11
C GLU A 103 19.05 10.09 0.85
N LEU A 104 19.06 11.25 0.21
CA LEU A 104 18.51 12.48 0.77
C LEU A 104 17.01 12.38 1.04
N ALA A 105 16.23 11.88 0.07
CA ALA A 105 14.80 11.63 0.22
C ALA A 105 14.51 10.68 1.39
N PHE A 106 15.34 9.67 1.60
CA PHE A 106 15.20 8.73 2.72
C PHE A 106 15.41 9.41 4.07
N GLU A 107 16.40 10.29 4.20
CA GLU A 107 16.62 11.07 5.44
C GLU A 107 15.45 12.02 5.73
N HIS A 108 14.90 12.67 4.69
CA HIS A 108 13.71 13.51 4.85
C HIS A 108 12.49 12.68 5.27
N LEU A 109 12.30 11.50 4.68
CA LEU A 109 11.26 10.56 5.06
C LEU A 109 11.36 10.18 6.53
N LYS A 110 12.54 9.80 7.01
CA LYS A 110 12.78 9.49 8.44
C LYS A 110 12.40 10.64 9.35
N ARG A 111 12.80 11.87 9.01
CA ARG A 111 12.47 13.07 9.81
C ARG A 111 10.96 13.29 9.90
N ILE A 112 10.23 13.08 8.81
CA ILE A 112 8.77 13.24 8.79
C ILE A 112 8.12 12.13 9.62
N MET A 113 8.55 10.88 9.48
CA MET A 113 8.02 9.77 10.27
C MET A 113 8.24 10.00 11.76
N THR A 114 9.41 10.48 12.17
CA THR A 114 9.69 10.85 13.57
C THR A 114 8.74 11.95 14.07
N LYS A 115 8.47 12.99 13.27
CA LYS A 115 7.50 14.04 13.62
C LYS A 115 6.08 13.50 13.75
N LEU A 116 5.72 12.54 12.94
CA LEU A 116 4.43 11.84 12.99
C LEU A 116 4.40 10.73 14.03
N LYS A 117 5.45 10.52 14.81
CA LYS A 117 5.58 9.41 15.78
C LYS A 117 5.34 8.04 15.14
N LEU A 118 5.75 7.87 13.89
CA LEU A 118 5.68 6.62 13.13
C LEU A 118 7.08 6.03 12.95
N THR A 119 7.13 4.72 12.78
CA THR A 119 8.37 3.97 12.56
C THR A 119 8.33 3.30 11.19
N LEU A 120 9.39 3.46 10.39
CA LEU A 120 9.57 2.72 9.17
C LEU A 120 9.98 1.28 9.48
N ASN A 121 9.46 0.33 8.71
CA ASN A 121 9.87 -1.06 8.82
C ASN A 121 11.27 -1.23 8.20
N PRO A 122 12.33 -1.54 9.00
CA PRO A 122 13.70 -1.59 8.50
C PRO A 122 13.96 -2.75 7.54
N GLN A 123 13.16 -3.82 7.60
CA GLN A 123 13.31 -4.98 6.73
C GLN A 123 12.69 -4.77 5.35
N LYS A 124 11.66 -3.93 5.26
CA LYS A 124 10.90 -3.70 4.02
C LYS A 124 11.25 -2.36 3.37
N THR A 125 11.65 -1.36 4.15
CA THR A 125 12.03 -0.06 3.61
C THR A 125 13.45 -0.11 3.05
N LYS A 126 13.60 0.15 1.74
CA LYS A 126 14.90 0.05 1.07
C LYS A 126 15.02 0.96 -0.14
N ILE A 127 16.26 1.37 -0.43
CA ILE A 127 16.62 2.05 -1.67
C ILE A 127 16.98 0.98 -2.71
N VAL A 128 16.26 0.98 -3.83
CA VAL A 128 16.43 0.01 -4.91
C VAL A 128 16.92 0.69 -6.18
N ASP A 129 18.01 0.19 -6.76
CA ASP A 129 18.43 0.56 -8.13
C ASP A 129 17.71 -0.31 -9.15
N MET A 130 16.70 0.23 -9.82
CA MET A 130 15.93 -0.49 -10.85
C MET A 130 16.75 -1.01 -12.03
N ASN A 131 18.00 -0.56 -12.22
CA ASN A 131 18.89 -1.12 -13.24
C ASN A 131 19.50 -2.46 -12.82
N LYS A 132 19.51 -2.75 -11.52
CA LYS A 132 20.10 -3.96 -10.93
C LYS A 132 19.04 -4.89 -10.33
N GLU A 133 18.05 -4.32 -9.68
CA GLU A 133 17.05 -5.05 -8.90
C GLU A 133 15.63 -4.68 -9.31
N SER A 134 14.67 -5.48 -8.89
CA SER A 134 13.23 -5.21 -8.99
C SER A 134 12.66 -4.88 -7.62
N PHE A 135 11.53 -4.19 -7.60
CA PHE A 135 10.73 -4.02 -6.39
C PHE A 135 9.26 -4.30 -6.68
N ASP A 136 8.54 -4.71 -5.65
CA ASP A 136 7.11 -4.99 -5.73
C ASP A 136 6.34 -3.82 -5.08
N PHE A 137 5.32 -3.30 -5.77
CA PHE A 137 4.43 -2.27 -5.27
C PHE A 137 3.00 -2.54 -5.75
N LEU A 138 2.04 -2.56 -4.84
CA LEU A 138 0.62 -2.83 -5.12
C LEU A 138 0.40 -4.12 -5.95
N GLY A 139 1.14 -5.17 -5.64
CA GLY A 139 1.03 -6.45 -6.35
C GLY A 139 1.72 -6.51 -7.71
N PHE A 140 2.25 -5.40 -8.22
CA PHE A 140 3.08 -5.37 -9.41
C PHE A 140 4.56 -5.45 -9.04
N CYS A 141 5.34 -6.08 -9.91
CA CYS A 141 6.80 -6.08 -9.90
C CYS A 141 7.29 -5.08 -10.94
N PHE A 142 8.09 -4.12 -10.50
CA PHE A 142 8.72 -3.10 -11.33
C PHE A 142 10.18 -3.45 -11.55
N GLN A 143 10.61 -3.47 -12.80
CA GLN A 143 11.97 -3.79 -13.18
C GLN A 143 12.33 -3.11 -14.51
N LYS A 144 13.60 -2.69 -14.66
CA LYS A 144 14.13 -2.29 -15.97
C LYS A 144 14.85 -3.43 -16.64
N PHE A 145 14.39 -3.87 -17.79
CA PHE A 145 15.07 -4.86 -18.62
C PHE A 145 14.79 -4.63 -20.11
N GLY A 146 15.45 -5.44 -20.95
CA GLY A 146 15.48 -5.17 -22.38
C GLY A 146 16.39 -4.00 -22.71
N LYS A 147 16.66 -3.80 -23.98
CA LYS A 147 17.41 -2.66 -24.48
C LYS A 147 16.70 -2.11 -25.70
N THR A 148 16.54 -0.80 -25.77
CA THR A 148 16.18 -0.11 -27.01
C THR A 148 17.34 -0.20 -28.01
N LYS A 149 17.09 0.20 -29.26
CA LYS A 149 18.19 0.36 -30.26
C LYS A 149 19.32 1.28 -29.76
N SER A 150 18.98 2.24 -28.88
CA SER A 150 19.95 3.13 -28.22
C SER A 150 20.61 2.54 -26.97
N GLY A 151 20.40 1.27 -26.63
CA GLY A 151 20.99 0.60 -25.48
C GLY A 151 20.28 0.90 -24.13
N ARG A 152 19.26 1.75 -24.09
CA ARG A 152 18.54 2.15 -22.87
C ARG A 152 17.63 1.02 -22.40
N LYS A 153 17.68 0.68 -21.10
CA LYS A 153 16.76 -0.26 -20.47
C LYS A 153 15.35 0.37 -20.33
N LEU A 154 14.33 -0.43 -20.61
CA LEU A 154 12.93 -0.01 -20.50
C LEU A 154 12.34 -0.44 -19.14
N PRO A 155 11.50 0.40 -18.50
CA PRO A 155 10.76 -0.01 -17.33
C PRO A 155 9.64 -0.98 -17.73
N TYR A 156 9.49 -2.06 -16.97
CA TYR A 156 8.40 -3.01 -17.09
C TYR A 156 7.64 -3.08 -15.77
N MET A 157 6.33 -3.20 -15.88
CA MET A 157 5.40 -3.40 -14.79
C MET A 157 4.61 -4.68 -15.07
N MET A 158 4.75 -5.70 -14.21
CA MET A 158 4.10 -7.00 -14.41
C MET A 158 3.60 -7.55 -13.07
N PRO A 159 2.64 -8.50 -13.07
CA PRO A 159 2.22 -9.16 -11.84
C PRO A 159 3.40 -9.73 -11.06
N SER A 160 3.48 -9.44 -9.76
CA SER A 160 4.54 -9.94 -8.88
C SER A 160 4.46 -11.47 -8.72
N LYS A 161 5.55 -12.09 -8.29
CA LYS A 161 5.56 -13.53 -7.99
C LYS A 161 4.51 -13.90 -6.93
N LYS A 162 4.33 -13.03 -5.93
CA LYS A 162 3.33 -13.18 -4.86
C LYS A 162 1.91 -13.11 -5.40
N ALA A 163 1.61 -12.15 -6.30
CA ALA A 163 0.31 -12.03 -6.95
C ALA A 163 -0.01 -13.24 -7.85
N MET A 164 0.98 -13.72 -8.61
CA MET A 164 0.86 -14.94 -9.41
C MET A 164 0.60 -16.18 -8.56
N LYS A 165 1.31 -16.33 -7.44
CA LYS A 165 1.08 -17.45 -6.51
C LYS A 165 -0.33 -17.39 -5.95
N LYS A 166 -0.76 -16.22 -5.47
CA LYS A 166 -2.10 -16.04 -4.87
C LYS A 166 -3.23 -16.46 -5.83
N VAL A 167 -3.19 -16.03 -7.10
CA VAL A 167 -4.24 -16.41 -8.07
C VAL A 167 -4.17 -17.88 -8.41
N LYS A 168 -2.98 -18.48 -8.59
CA LYS A 168 -2.84 -19.92 -8.83
C LYS A 168 -3.36 -20.76 -7.67
N ASP A 169 -3.08 -20.36 -6.45
CA ASP A 169 -3.57 -21.05 -5.26
C ASP A 169 -5.10 -20.94 -5.16
N ALA A 170 -5.69 -19.77 -5.46
CA ALA A 170 -7.13 -19.59 -5.51
C ALA A 170 -7.80 -20.46 -6.60
N ILE A 171 -7.19 -20.56 -7.78
CA ILE A 171 -7.66 -21.46 -8.85
C ILE A 171 -7.59 -22.91 -8.38
N ARG A 172 -6.48 -23.33 -7.75
CA ARG A 172 -6.32 -24.70 -7.24
C ARG A 172 -7.37 -25.09 -6.22
N VAL A 173 -7.77 -24.17 -5.33
CA VAL A 173 -8.84 -24.43 -4.34
C VAL A 173 -10.15 -24.80 -5.05
N ILE A 174 -10.49 -24.11 -6.15
CA ILE A 174 -11.72 -24.35 -6.90
C ILE A 174 -11.62 -25.64 -7.74
N THR A 175 -10.42 -25.98 -8.24
CA THR A 175 -10.23 -27.08 -9.20
C THR A 175 -9.65 -28.35 -8.57
N CYS A 176 -9.41 -28.37 -7.25
CA CYS A 176 -8.82 -29.54 -6.59
C CYS A 176 -9.77 -30.76 -6.56
N ARG A 177 -9.21 -31.94 -6.28
CA ARG A 177 -9.98 -33.18 -6.15
C ARG A 177 -11.06 -33.12 -5.07
N LYS A 178 -10.82 -32.37 -4.00
CA LYS A 178 -11.79 -32.20 -2.90
C LYS A 178 -13.09 -31.51 -3.33
N SER A 179 -13.06 -30.72 -4.40
CA SER A 179 -14.21 -30.06 -5.00
C SER A 179 -14.80 -30.86 -6.19
N ALA A 180 -14.44 -32.15 -6.38
CA ALA A 180 -14.88 -32.96 -7.52
C ALA A 180 -16.39 -33.22 -7.54
N TYR A 181 -17.06 -33.09 -6.38
CA TYR A 181 -18.51 -33.19 -6.26
C TYR A 181 -19.27 -31.99 -6.84
N GLU A 182 -18.59 -30.85 -7.06
CA GLU A 182 -19.19 -29.67 -7.67
C GLU A 182 -19.28 -29.86 -9.21
N GLY A 183 -20.43 -29.53 -9.79
CA GLY A 183 -20.63 -29.56 -11.23
C GLY A 183 -19.70 -28.59 -11.97
N LEU A 184 -19.43 -28.87 -13.24
CA LEU A 184 -18.56 -28.03 -14.09
C LEU A 184 -19.07 -26.59 -14.18
N GLU A 185 -20.37 -26.38 -14.29
CA GLU A 185 -21.00 -25.05 -14.35
C GLU A 185 -20.68 -24.22 -13.09
N GLN A 186 -20.85 -24.80 -11.90
CA GLN A 186 -20.58 -24.16 -10.64
C GLN A 186 -19.09 -23.75 -10.51
N LYS A 187 -18.19 -24.59 -11.02
CA LYS A 187 -16.74 -24.26 -11.04
C LYS A 187 -16.45 -23.09 -11.98
N VAL A 188 -17.07 -23.08 -13.16
CA VAL A 188 -16.94 -21.99 -14.14
C VAL A 188 -17.48 -20.68 -13.58
N GLU A 189 -18.63 -20.71 -12.90
CA GLU A 189 -19.20 -19.55 -12.22
C GLU A 189 -18.29 -18.97 -11.14
N LYS A 190 -17.56 -19.81 -10.38
CA LYS A 190 -16.59 -19.37 -9.38
C LYS A 190 -15.28 -18.87 -10.01
N LEU A 191 -14.80 -19.51 -11.07
CA LEU A 191 -13.53 -19.17 -11.72
C LEU A 191 -13.61 -17.87 -12.52
N ASN A 192 -14.71 -17.64 -13.24
CA ASN A 192 -14.84 -16.49 -14.14
C ASN A 192 -14.69 -15.15 -13.42
N PRO A 193 -15.35 -14.86 -12.29
CA PRO A 193 -15.15 -13.61 -11.55
C PRO A 193 -13.71 -13.46 -11.04
N LEU A 194 -13.11 -14.52 -10.54
CA LEU A 194 -11.73 -14.54 -10.05
C LEU A 194 -10.75 -14.17 -11.17
N ILE A 195 -10.82 -14.86 -12.31
CA ILE A 195 -9.90 -14.65 -13.43
C ILE A 195 -10.13 -13.28 -14.08
N ARG A 196 -11.39 -12.87 -14.27
CA ARG A 196 -11.74 -11.56 -14.84
C ARG A 196 -11.29 -10.43 -13.93
N GLY A 197 -11.53 -10.51 -12.61
CA GLY A 197 -11.10 -9.51 -11.64
C GLY A 197 -9.58 -9.38 -11.62
N TRP A 198 -8.87 -10.51 -11.59
CA TRP A 198 -7.41 -10.54 -11.63
C TRP A 198 -6.85 -9.95 -12.95
N ARG A 199 -7.41 -10.34 -14.10
CA ARG A 199 -7.04 -9.79 -15.40
C ARG A 199 -7.28 -8.29 -15.46
N ASN A 200 -8.46 -7.81 -15.04
CA ASN A 200 -8.80 -6.39 -15.07
C ASN A 200 -7.84 -5.54 -14.23
N TYR A 201 -7.39 -6.06 -13.09
CA TYR A 201 -6.40 -5.38 -12.25
C TYR A 201 -5.02 -5.29 -12.93
N PHE A 202 -4.56 -6.39 -13.54
CA PHE A 202 -3.20 -6.48 -14.07
C PHE A 202 -3.07 -6.17 -15.57
N GLN A 203 -4.15 -5.87 -16.29
CA GLN A 203 -4.10 -5.60 -17.74
C GLN A 203 -3.32 -4.33 -18.12
N HIS A 204 -3.20 -3.38 -17.21
CA HIS A 204 -2.49 -2.10 -17.44
C HIS A 204 -0.96 -2.24 -17.47
N GLY A 205 -0.44 -3.42 -17.14
CA GLY A 205 1.01 -3.70 -17.15
C GLY A 205 1.47 -4.52 -18.35
N ASN A 206 2.77 -4.83 -18.39
CA ASN A 206 3.36 -5.74 -19.37
C ASN A 206 3.05 -7.21 -19.02
N SER A 207 1.77 -7.55 -18.90
CA SER A 207 1.27 -8.77 -18.25
C SER A 207 1.02 -9.94 -19.17
N THR A 208 1.10 -9.77 -20.51
CA THR A 208 0.75 -10.79 -21.52
C THR A 208 1.45 -12.14 -21.26
N ARG A 209 2.75 -12.13 -20.95
CA ARG A 209 3.49 -13.36 -20.64
C ARG A 209 2.99 -14.04 -19.36
N ARG A 210 2.55 -13.25 -18.38
CA ARG A 210 2.00 -13.76 -17.11
C ARG A 210 0.59 -14.33 -17.29
N PHE A 211 -0.22 -13.71 -18.13
CA PHE A 211 -1.54 -14.23 -18.46
C PHE A 211 -1.49 -15.61 -19.12
N LYS A 212 -0.50 -15.85 -20.00
CA LYS A 212 -0.29 -17.17 -20.61
C LYS A 212 0.15 -18.27 -19.63
N GLN A 213 0.48 -17.94 -18.38
CA GLN A 213 0.89 -18.88 -17.32
C GLN A 213 -0.23 -19.30 -16.39
N LEU A 214 -1.42 -18.71 -16.55
CA LEU A 214 -2.66 -19.06 -15.84
C LEU A 214 -3.50 -20.01 -16.67
#